data_6fcc36ebc337a6bc7a653c63e143e113
#
_entry.id   6fcc36ebc337a6bc7a653c63e143e113
#
_cell.length_a   1.000
_cell.length_b   1.000
_cell.length_c   1.000
_cell.angle_alpha   90.00
_cell.angle_beta   90.00
_cell.angle_gamma   90.00
#
_symmetry.space_group_name_H-M   'P 1'
#
loop_
_entity.id
_entity.type
_entity.pdbx_description
1 polymer ?
#
loop_
_entity_poly.entity_id
_entity_poly.type
_entity_poly.pdbx_seq_one_letter_code
_entity_poly.pdbx_strand_id
1 'polypeptide(L)'
;TRVDAINRKIIQNARNKRKISYGIEEFLGYFSAVEQEGAYQQLMVTLKMMCLQAERYGLKNGTVWDSEMKKKEDFIRTDIQSRKKLEYELLTEEEVQNFFNSVKDKGLEEEQLRTLWGLRTSLPCVITGGAGVGKTTVIQTLIDCYTTYYAKKNVLLIAPTGKASRRLAEKTNMPAATIHKALRKNPEEEYTFYTAENKLPYRLIIVDESSMIDTALMYDLLCATDPTCKVIFVGDHNQLYPVGYGEPFFDFMKELEVYRLEINHRQKEGTDILQNANNVLQEKPLRNGAGFHMELIGFDDIGEIIMTNNEDTQILSPYNNLNAQINAYLKKGEADFNVGDKVMTVKNTKKYCNGDIGIVTKINGKGTITVEIDGKEVDITAAHREDLVLAYAITIHKMQGSEAERVIVFIPKDDRLVDKRMLYTALTRAKSQLELYYYTTE
;
A
#
# COMPACT_ATOMS: atom_id res chain seq x y z
N THR A 1 4.85 -29.04 15.84
CA THR A 1 3.79 -29.53 16.78
C THR A 1 2.41 -29.12 16.26
N ARG A 2 1.32 -29.71 16.81
CA ARG A 2 -0.08 -29.29 16.52
C ARG A 2 -0.27 -27.78 16.75
N VAL A 3 0.39 -27.23 17.76
CA VAL A 3 0.39 -25.79 18.09
C VAL A 3 0.95 -24.96 16.91
N ASP A 4 2.06 -25.37 16.32
CA ASP A 4 2.67 -24.64 15.22
C ASP A 4 1.84 -24.71 13.94
N ALA A 5 1.08 -25.79 13.73
CA ALA A 5 0.14 -25.92 12.63
C ALA A 5 -1.06 -24.98 12.80
N ILE A 6 -1.61 -24.89 14.01
CA ILE A 6 -2.70 -23.96 14.35
C ILE A 6 -2.22 -22.52 14.20
N ASN A 7 -1.05 -22.19 14.74
CA ASN A 7 -0.45 -20.86 14.60
C ASN A 7 -0.27 -20.46 13.13
N ARG A 8 0.24 -21.36 12.30
CA ARG A 8 0.39 -21.11 10.86
C ARG A 8 -0.95 -20.88 10.17
N LYS A 9 -1.98 -21.67 10.51
CA LYS A 9 -3.33 -21.47 9.94
C LYS A 9 -3.96 -20.15 10.40
N ILE A 10 -3.82 -19.74 11.66
CA ILE A 10 -4.30 -18.43 12.17
C ILE A 10 -3.60 -17.30 11.40
N ILE A 11 -2.26 -17.35 11.31
CA ILE A 11 -1.47 -16.33 10.62
C ILE A 11 -1.84 -16.26 9.13
N GLN A 12 -1.97 -17.41 8.47
CA GLN A 12 -2.31 -17.46 7.06
C GLN A 12 -3.72 -16.92 6.78
N ASN A 13 -4.68 -17.19 7.67
CA ASN A 13 -6.03 -16.67 7.55
C ASN A 13 -6.16 -15.22 7.90
N ALA A 14 -5.47 -14.75 8.93
CA ALA A 14 -5.38 -13.34 9.22
C ALA A 14 -4.82 -12.57 8.01
N ARG A 15 -3.80 -13.12 7.34
CA ARG A 15 -3.26 -12.58 6.08
C ARG A 15 -4.29 -12.59 4.94
N ASN A 16 -5.02 -13.71 4.76
CA ASN A 16 -5.97 -13.86 3.65
C ASN A 16 -7.27 -13.08 3.87
N LYS A 17 -7.77 -13.02 5.11
CA LYS A 17 -9.05 -12.35 5.46
C LYS A 17 -8.86 -11.04 6.21
N ARG A 18 -7.62 -10.68 6.57
CA ARG A 18 -7.23 -9.43 7.27
C ARG A 18 -7.94 -9.19 8.59
N LYS A 19 -8.36 -10.26 9.23
CA LYS A 19 -8.97 -10.23 10.54
C LYS A 19 -7.95 -10.45 11.64
N ILE A 20 -8.03 -9.67 12.71
CA ILE A 20 -7.25 -9.85 13.93
C ILE A 20 -7.92 -10.88 14.86
N SER A 21 -9.24 -11.06 14.73
CA SER A 21 -10.03 -11.97 15.53
C SER A 21 -10.92 -12.89 14.70
N TYR A 22 -11.19 -14.08 15.20
CA TYR A 22 -11.99 -15.13 14.54
C TYR A 22 -13.02 -15.68 15.50
N GLY A 23 -14.22 -15.97 15.00
CA GLY A 23 -15.16 -16.84 15.70
C GLY A 23 -14.60 -18.27 15.79
N ILE A 24 -14.89 -18.98 16.88
CA ILE A 24 -14.42 -20.37 17.05
C ILE A 24 -14.91 -21.26 15.91
N GLU A 25 -16.15 -21.11 15.49
CA GLU A 25 -16.71 -21.88 14.37
C GLU A 25 -15.99 -21.59 13.04
N GLU A 26 -15.68 -20.31 12.78
CA GLU A 26 -14.89 -19.91 11.62
C GLU A 26 -13.49 -20.50 11.70
N PHE A 27 -12.87 -20.49 12.88
CA PHE A 27 -11.56 -21.08 13.13
C PHE A 27 -11.56 -22.60 12.97
N LEU A 28 -12.57 -23.28 13.48
CA LEU A 28 -12.74 -24.74 13.34
C LEU A 28 -12.97 -25.15 11.89
N GLY A 29 -13.63 -24.32 11.07
CA GLY A 29 -13.83 -24.56 9.65
C GLY A 29 -12.55 -24.69 8.81
N TYR A 30 -11.37 -24.34 9.38
CA TYR A 30 -10.07 -24.55 8.74
C TYR A 30 -9.45 -25.92 9.02
N PHE A 31 -10.08 -26.75 9.84
CA PHE A 31 -9.65 -28.10 10.10
C PHE A 31 -10.49 -29.09 9.29
N SER A 32 -9.92 -30.22 8.92
CA SER A 32 -10.64 -31.27 8.21
C SER A 32 -11.82 -31.80 9.04
N ALA A 33 -12.85 -32.34 8.39
CA ALA A 33 -13.99 -32.95 9.05
C ALA A 33 -13.59 -34.05 10.03
N VAL A 34 -12.53 -34.81 9.72
CA VAL A 34 -11.96 -35.86 10.60
C VAL A 34 -11.33 -35.26 11.87
N GLU A 35 -10.78 -34.05 11.79
CA GLU A 35 -10.23 -33.34 12.95
C GLU A 35 -11.33 -32.69 13.81
N GLN A 36 -12.51 -32.46 13.24
CA GLN A 36 -13.68 -31.89 13.93
C GLN A 36 -14.48 -32.98 14.65
N GLU A 37 -14.53 -34.19 14.08
CA GLU A 37 -15.34 -35.31 14.61
C GLU A 37 -14.64 -35.94 15.82
N GLY A 38 -15.25 -35.78 16.98
CA GLY A 38 -14.79 -36.35 18.25
C GLY A 38 -13.86 -35.49 19.11
N ALA A 39 -13.47 -34.29 18.65
CA ALA A 39 -12.46 -33.47 19.33
C ALA A 39 -12.97 -32.07 19.75
N TYR A 40 -14.22 -31.70 19.50
CA TYR A 40 -14.70 -30.33 19.75
C TYR A 40 -14.44 -29.87 21.19
N GLN A 41 -14.83 -30.67 22.19
CA GLN A 41 -14.59 -30.32 23.59
C GLN A 41 -13.09 -30.38 23.94
N GLN A 42 -12.39 -31.38 23.45
CA GLN A 42 -10.96 -31.55 23.68
C GLN A 42 -10.15 -30.49 22.94
N LEU A 43 -10.60 -30.07 21.76
CA LEU A 43 -10.02 -28.95 20.99
C LEU A 43 -10.27 -27.62 21.70
N MET A 44 -11.47 -27.40 22.27
CA MET A 44 -11.80 -26.21 23.05
C MET A 44 -10.99 -26.12 24.35
N VAL A 45 -10.78 -27.25 25.04
CA VAL A 45 -9.89 -27.30 26.20
C VAL A 45 -8.45 -27.07 25.80
N THR A 46 -8.01 -27.65 24.68
CA THR A 46 -6.66 -27.47 24.13
C THR A 46 -6.44 -26.04 23.69
N LEU A 47 -7.37 -25.40 22.96
CA LEU A 47 -7.34 -24.00 22.57
C LEU A 47 -7.31 -23.08 23.80
N LYS A 48 -8.14 -23.37 24.82
CA LYS A 48 -8.18 -22.60 26.05
C LYS A 48 -6.85 -22.70 26.83
N MET A 49 -6.28 -23.91 26.91
CA MET A 49 -4.96 -24.11 27.53
C MET A 49 -3.83 -23.46 26.72
N MET A 50 -3.90 -23.51 25.38
CA MET A 50 -2.93 -22.88 24.51
C MET A 50 -2.98 -21.34 24.56
N CYS A 51 -4.20 -20.76 24.65
CA CYS A 51 -4.39 -19.33 24.85
C CYS A 51 -3.87 -18.87 26.21
N LEU A 52 -4.04 -19.71 27.25
CA LEU A 52 -3.55 -19.43 28.61
C LEU A 52 -2.02 -19.62 28.76
N GLN A 53 -1.42 -20.58 28.04
CA GLN A 53 0.00 -20.88 28.13
C GLN A 53 0.88 -20.01 27.20
N ALA A 54 0.32 -19.53 26.07
CA ALA A 54 1.13 -18.86 25.05
C ALA A 54 1.16 -17.33 25.18
N GLU A 55 0.36 -16.73 26.08
CA GLU A 55 0.14 -15.26 26.19
C GLU A 55 -0.16 -14.56 24.84
N ARG A 56 0.03 -15.27 23.74
CA ARG A 56 -0.04 -14.75 22.38
C ARG A 56 -1.46 -14.69 21.82
N TYR A 57 -2.35 -15.59 22.27
CA TYR A 57 -3.72 -15.65 21.77
C TYR A 57 -4.71 -15.44 22.90
N GLY A 58 -5.71 -14.58 22.67
CA GLY A 58 -6.85 -14.40 23.56
C GLY A 58 -8.05 -15.21 23.10
N LEU A 59 -8.89 -15.62 24.03
CA LEU A 59 -10.16 -16.28 23.78
C LEU A 59 -11.24 -15.70 24.69
N LYS A 60 -12.31 -15.11 24.10
CA LYS A 60 -13.46 -14.61 24.85
C LYS A 60 -14.72 -14.72 23.98
N ASN A 61 -15.80 -15.20 24.56
CA ASN A 61 -17.13 -15.30 23.92
C ASN A 61 -17.07 -15.96 22.52
N GLY A 62 -16.29 -17.04 22.37
CA GLY A 62 -16.20 -17.76 21.12
C GLY A 62 -15.31 -17.09 20.04
N THR A 63 -14.54 -16.07 20.42
CA THR A 63 -13.63 -15.38 19.50
C THR A 63 -12.18 -15.58 19.93
N VAL A 64 -11.32 -15.95 18.98
CA VAL A 64 -9.86 -16.09 19.16
C VAL A 64 -9.17 -14.94 18.45
N TRP A 65 -8.14 -14.34 19.07
CA TRP A 65 -7.35 -13.26 18.48
C TRP A 65 -5.86 -13.38 18.81
N ASP A 66 -5.00 -12.75 18.01
CA ASP A 66 -3.61 -12.50 18.37
C ASP A 66 -3.56 -11.38 19.40
N SER A 67 -3.04 -11.67 20.59
CA SER A 67 -3.06 -10.73 21.72
C SER A 67 -2.22 -9.50 21.49
N GLU A 68 -1.10 -9.62 20.77
CA GLU A 68 -0.23 -8.48 20.44
C GLU A 68 -0.91 -7.55 19.44
N MET A 69 -1.45 -8.12 18.36
CA MET A 69 -2.17 -7.32 17.36
C MET A 69 -3.42 -6.68 17.95
N LYS A 70 -4.12 -7.39 18.84
CA LYS A 70 -5.30 -6.84 19.54
C LYS A 70 -4.94 -5.65 20.44
N LYS A 71 -3.83 -5.72 21.18
CA LYS A 71 -3.33 -4.58 21.97
C LYS A 71 -3.01 -3.37 21.09
N LYS A 72 -2.40 -3.58 19.94
CA LYS A 72 -2.11 -2.50 18.98
C LYS A 72 -3.38 -1.88 18.41
N GLU A 73 -4.38 -2.69 18.04
CA GLU A 73 -5.68 -2.21 17.57
C GLU A 73 -6.41 -1.40 18.65
N ASP A 74 -6.46 -1.93 19.89
CA ASP A 74 -7.09 -1.25 21.03
C ASP A 74 -6.38 0.07 21.37
N PHE A 75 -5.05 0.11 21.25
CA PHE A 75 -4.28 1.36 21.39
C PHE A 75 -4.67 2.37 20.31
N ILE A 76 -4.69 1.99 19.04
CA ILE A 76 -5.07 2.88 17.91
C ILE A 76 -6.44 3.51 18.18
N ARG A 77 -7.42 2.68 18.57
CA ARG A 77 -8.77 3.17 18.91
C ARG A 77 -8.76 4.13 20.10
N THR A 78 -8.02 3.80 21.15
CA THR A 78 -7.92 4.64 22.36
C THR A 78 -7.20 5.96 22.06
N ASP A 79 -6.15 5.94 21.23
CA ASP A 79 -5.43 7.14 20.81
C ASP A 79 -6.35 8.11 20.08
N ILE A 80 -7.13 7.63 19.10
CA ILE A 80 -8.11 8.46 18.38
C ILE A 80 -9.14 9.08 19.34
N GLN A 81 -9.64 8.31 20.31
CA GLN A 81 -10.58 8.85 21.32
C GLN A 81 -9.91 9.89 22.23
N SER A 82 -8.64 9.69 22.55
CA SER A 82 -7.86 10.65 23.36
C SER A 82 -7.65 11.97 22.60
N ARG A 83 -7.34 11.91 21.31
CA ARG A 83 -7.18 13.08 20.45
C ARG A 83 -8.47 13.91 20.37
N LYS A 84 -9.64 13.26 20.33
CA LYS A 84 -10.94 13.95 20.37
C LYS A 84 -11.15 14.79 21.64
N LYS A 85 -10.56 14.35 22.77
CA LYS A 85 -10.62 15.11 24.03
C LYS A 85 -9.60 16.24 24.12
N LEU A 86 -8.55 16.21 23.32
CA LEU A 86 -7.46 17.17 23.27
C LEU A 86 -7.58 18.13 22.08
N GLU A 87 -8.75 18.12 21.41
CA GLU A 87 -9.00 18.96 20.24
C GLU A 87 -8.79 20.44 20.54
N TYR A 88 -8.10 21.13 19.63
CA TYR A 88 -7.95 22.58 19.64
C TYR A 88 -8.05 23.13 18.21
N GLU A 89 -8.32 24.41 18.11
CA GLU A 89 -8.34 25.12 16.83
C GLU A 89 -6.92 25.28 16.29
N LEU A 90 -6.63 24.68 15.12
CA LEU A 90 -5.31 24.72 14.48
C LEU A 90 -5.16 25.97 13.61
N LEU A 91 -6.13 26.22 12.73
CA LEU A 91 -6.32 27.44 11.96
C LEU A 91 -7.71 27.99 12.22
N THR A 92 -7.83 29.30 12.35
CA THR A 92 -9.15 29.92 12.49
C THR A 92 -9.95 29.78 11.20
N GLU A 93 -11.26 29.91 11.30
CA GLU A 93 -12.15 29.90 10.13
C GLU A 93 -11.77 31.00 9.13
N GLU A 94 -11.43 32.17 9.63
CA GLU A 94 -11.01 33.32 8.80
C GLU A 94 -9.71 33.02 8.03
N GLU A 95 -8.72 32.40 8.66
CA GLU A 95 -7.45 32.01 8.03
C GLU A 95 -7.68 31.01 6.91
N VAL A 96 -8.49 29.97 7.15
CA VAL A 96 -8.83 28.97 6.12
C VAL A 96 -9.62 29.62 4.99
N GLN A 97 -10.60 30.47 5.29
CA GLN A 97 -11.42 31.15 4.28
C GLN A 97 -10.59 32.13 3.45
N ASN A 98 -9.66 32.86 4.05
CA ASN A 98 -8.76 33.76 3.35
C ASN A 98 -7.88 33.00 2.37
N PHE A 99 -7.30 31.87 2.79
CA PHE A 99 -6.51 31.03 1.90
C PHE A 99 -7.37 30.41 0.79
N PHE A 100 -8.55 29.88 1.11
CA PHE A 100 -9.52 29.37 0.15
C PHE A 100 -9.82 30.41 -0.94
N ASN A 101 -10.13 31.65 -0.56
CA ASN A 101 -10.40 32.72 -1.52
C ASN A 101 -9.20 33.06 -2.42
N SER A 102 -7.98 32.86 -1.92
CA SER A 102 -6.74 33.11 -2.68
C SER A 102 -6.44 32.04 -3.75
N VAL A 103 -7.04 30.83 -3.62
CA VAL A 103 -6.77 29.69 -4.48
C VAL A 103 -7.97 29.18 -5.27
N LYS A 104 -9.20 29.60 -4.96
CA LYS A 104 -10.43 29.11 -5.60
C LYS A 104 -10.46 29.23 -7.12
N ASP A 105 -9.79 30.24 -7.66
CA ASP A 105 -9.74 30.50 -9.11
C ASP A 105 -8.49 29.89 -9.78
N LYS A 106 -7.73 29.06 -9.08
CA LYS A 106 -6.49 28.42 -9.59
C LYS A 106 -6.71 27.03 -10.21
N GLY A 107 -7.95 26.69 -10.56
CA GLY A 107 -8.28 25.45 -11.24
C GLY A 107 -8.39 24.22 -10.33
N LEU A 108 -8.58 24.44 -9.02
CA LEU A 108 -8.90 23.39 -8.06
C LEU A 108 -10.40 23.13 -8.05
N GLU A 109 -10.81 21.87 -7.97
CA GLU A 109 -12.22 21.50 -7.81
C GLU A 109 -12.71 21.82 -6.39
N GLU A 110 -14.01 22.01 -6.24
CA GLU A 110 -14.62 22.34 -4.95
C GLU A 110 -14.34 21.26 -3.88
N GLU A 111 -14.38 19.98 -4.26
CA GLU A 111 -14.07 18.87 -3.34
C GLU A 111 -12.62 18.91 -2.86
N GLN A 112 -11.67 19.33 -3.71
CA GLN A 112 -10.27 19.53 -3.34
C GLN A 112 -10.13 20.70 -2.37
N LEU A 113 -10.79 21.81 -2.64
CA LEU A 113 -10.80 22.99 -1.77
C LEU A 113 -11.45 22.73 -0.40
N ARG A 114 -12.47 21.88 -0.35
CA ARG A 114 -13.12 21.49 0.93
C ARG A 114 -12.15 20.81 1.89
N THR A 115 -11.09 20.17 1.42
CA THR A 115 -10.09 19.53 2.29
C THR A 115 -9.36 20.53 3.19
N LEU A 116 -9.30 21.80 2.82
CA LEU A 116 -8.70 22.87 3.63
C LEU A 116 -9.35 23.01 5.00
N TRP A 117 -10.66 22.73 5.09
CA TRP A 117 -11.39 22.77 6.36
C TRP A 117 -10.89 21.74 7.37
N GLY A 118 -10.23 20.67 6.89
CA GLY A 118 -9.55 19.72 7.75
C GLY A 118 -8.40 20.34 8.56
N LEU A 119 -7.89 21.52 8.19
CA LEU A 119 -6.85 22.23 8.96
C LEU A 119 -7.41 23.11 10.09
N ARG A 120 -8.73 23.21 10.25
CA ARG A 120 -9.30 24.01 11.35
C ARG A 120 -9.01 23.43 12.72
N THR A 121 -8.96 22.13 12.83
CA THR A 121 -8.76 21.46 14.12
C THR A 121 -7.54 20.55 14.12
N SER A 122 -7.03 20.27 15.31
CA SER A 122 -5.94 19.31 15.52
C SER A 122 -6.38 17.86 15.33
N LEU A 123 -7.69 17.57 15.18
CA LEU A 123 -8.21 16.22 14.99
C LEU A 123 -7.68 15.61 13.70
N PRO A 124 -7.30 14.32 13.72
CA PRO A 124 -6.98 13.60 12.50
C PRO A 124 -8.16 13.62 11.53
N CYS A 125 -7.88 13.61 10.23
CA CYS A 125 -8.89 13.44 9.19
C CYS A 125 -8.39 12.55 8.08
N VAL A 126 -9.31 12.06 7.25
CA VAL A 126 -9.05 11.19 6.12
C VAL A 126 -9.37 11.92 4.82
N ILE A 127 -8.46 11.86 3.86
CA ILE A 127 -8.70 12.27 2.48
C ILE A 127 -8.61 11.04 1.61
N THR A 128 -9.66 10.72 0.90
CA THR A 128 -9.70 9.53 0.06
C THR A 128 -10.21 9.82 -1.32
N GLY A 129 -9.66 9.09 -2.30
CA GLY A 129 -10.07 9.21 -3.69
C GLY A 129 -9.30 8.27 -4.59
N GLY A 130 -9.85 7.96 -5.75
CA GLY A 130 -9.28 7.06 -6.72
C GLY A 130 -7.99 7.56 -7.38
N ALA A 131 -7.52 6.81 -8.36
CA ALA A 131 -6.40 7.24 -9.20
C ALA A 131 -6.81 8.47 -10.04
N GLY A 132 -5.93 9.48 -10.14
CA GLY A 132 -6.15 10.63 -11.01
C GLY A 132 -7.04 11.75 -10.46
N VAL A 133 -7.55 11.68 -9.24
CA VAL A 133 -8.40 12.73 -8.63
C VAL A 133 -7.61 13.90 -8.00
N GLY A 134 -6.29 13.93 -8.15
CA GLY A 134 -5.47 15.04 -7.67
C GLY A 134 -5.10 15.00 -6.20
N LYS A 135 -5.03 13.82 -5.54
CA LYS A 135 -4.61 13.70 -4.14
C LYS A 135 -3.33 14.46 -3.82
N THR A 136 -2.30 14.35 -4.67
CA THR A 136 -1.02 15.05 -4.46
C THR A 136 -1.16 16.57 -4.57
N THR A 137 -2.03 17.06 -5.46
CA THR A 137 -2.37 18.49 -5.57
C THR A 137 -3.02 18.98 -4.28
N VAL A 138 -3.93 18.19 -3.70
CA VAL A 138 -4.55 18.49 -2.42
C VAL A 138 -3.51 18.53 -1.30
N ILE A 139 -2.57 17.56 -1.25
CA ILE A 139 -1.46 17.59 -0.27
C ILE A 139 -0.67 18.89 -0.38
N GLN A 140 -0.30 19.31 -1.60
CA GLN A 140 0.42 20.57 -1.80
C GLN A 140 -0.41 21.76 -1.32
N THR A 141 -1.69 21.81 -1.65
CA THR A 141 -2.59 22.91 -1.24
C THR A 141 -2.73 23.01 0.28
N LEU A 142 -2.82 21.86 0.98
CA LEU A 142 -2.85 21.81 2.44
C LEU A 142 -1.53 22.31 3.06
N ILE A 143 -0.38 21.92 2.48
CA ILE A 143 0.93 22.42 2.90
C ILE A 143 1.02 23.92 2.73
N ASP A 144 0.62 24.44 1.57
CA ASP A 144 0.67 25.86 1.26
C ASP A 144 -0.22 26.67 2.21
N CYS A 145 -1.43 26.17 2.50
CA CYS A 145 -2.32 26.77 3.49
C CYS A 145 -1.67 26.81 4.88
N TYR A 146 -1.20 25.67 5.37
CA TYR A 146 -0.59 25.57 6.69
C TYR A 146 0.66 26.45 6.81
N THR A 147 1.51 26.46 5.79
CA THR A 147 2.78 27.21 5.81
C THR A 147 2.62 28.71 5.59
N THR A 148 1.44 29.16 5.22
CA THR A 148 1.10 30.59 5.24
C THR A 148 1.11 31.16 6.67
N TYR A 149 0.72 30.34 7.65
CA TYR A 149 0.58 30.76 9.05
C TYR A 149 1.65 30.17 9.97
N TYR A 150 2.22 29.00 9.61
CA TYR A 150 3.20 28.26 10.43
C TYR A 150 4.48 27.95 9.68
N ALA A 151 5.54 27.67 10.44
CA ALA A 151 6.84 27.36 9.87
C ALA A 151 6.83 25.99 9.16
N LYS A 152 7.38 25.95 7.94
CA LYS A 152 7.52 24.75 7.10
C LYS A 152 8.19 23.56 7.81
N LYS A 153 9.13 23.84 8.74
CA LYS A 153 9.80 22.81 9.54
C LYS A 153 8.87 22.02 10.48
N ASN A 154 7.65 22.52 10.72
CA ASN A 154 6.66 21.84 11.56
C ASN A 154 5.86 20.78 10.79
N VAL A 155 6.09 20.65 9.48
CA VAL A 155 5.39 19.70 8.61
C VAL A 155 6.26 18.49 8.32
N LEU A 156 5.70 17.30 8.49
CA LEU A 156 6.32 16.03 8.10
C LEU A 156 5.46 15.36 7.00
N LEU A 157 6.11 14.99 5.90
CA LEU A 157 5.50 14.22 4.82
C LEU A 157 6.05 12.80 4.86
N ILE A 158 5.16 11.81 4.94
CA ILE A 158 5.54 10.40 5.00
C ILE A 158 4.64 9.52 4.13
N ALA A 159 5.19 8.36 3.75
CA ALA A 159 4.48 7.32 3.03
C ALA A 159 4.97 5.93 3.46
N PRO A 160 4.21 4.84 3.23
CA PRO A 160 4.64 3.49 3.63
C PRO A 160 5.84 2.98 2.82
N THR A 161 6.01 3.40 1.57
CA THR A 161 7.07 2.90 0.67
C THR A 161 8.04 4.00 0.25
N GLY A 162 9.28 3.58 -0.11
CA GLY A 162 10.31 4.50 -0.58
C GLY A 162 9.92 5.24 -1.86
N LYS A 163 9.31 4.52 -2.80
CA LYS A 163 8.87 5.11 -4.08
C LYS A 163 7.76 6.13 -3.88
N ALA A 164 6.76 5.82 -3.03
CA ALA A 164 5.71 6.77 -2.71
C ALA A 164 6.26 8.03 -2.02
N SER A 165 7.19 7.88 -1.06
CA SER A 165 7.78 9.02 -0.38
C SER A 165 8.64 9.89 -1.33
N ARG A 166 9.35 9.28 -2.29
CA ARG A 166 10.13 10.02 -3.29
C ARG A 166 9.21 10.80 -4.23
N ARG A 167 8.16 10.15 -4.76
CA ARG A 167 7.14 10.80 -5.59
C ARG A 167 6.44 11.96 -4.85
N LEU A 168 6.14 11.77 -3.57
CA LEU A 168 5.56 12.82 -2.72
C LEU A 168 6.52 14.00 -2.60
N ALA A 169 7.81 13.76 -2.34
CA ALA A 169 8.83 14.80 -2.24
C ALA A 169 8.99 15.59 -3.55
N GLU A 170 9.04 14.91 -4.69
CA GLU A 170 9.16 15.54 -6.01
C GLU A 170 7.95 16.42 -6.35
N LYS A 171 6.74 15.93 -6.06
CA LYS A 171 5.49 16.64 -6.38
C LYS A 171 5.23 17.83 -5.46
N THR A 172 5.64 17.75 -4.19
CA THR A 172 5.44 18.81 -3.21
C THR A 172 6.64 19.75 -3.05
N ASN A 173 7.74 19.44 -3.72
CA ASN A 173 9.02 20.14 -3.52
C ASN A 173 9.39 20.29 -2.03
N MET A 174 9.04 19.27 -1.23
CA MET A 174 9.36 19.17 0.20
C MET A 174 10.00 17.81 0.51
N PRO A 175 10.90 17.75 1.50
CA PRO A 175 11.42 16.46 1.95
C PRO A 175 10.29 15.55 2.43
N ALA A 176 10.27 14.31 1.92
CA ALA A 176 9.39 13.26 2.40
C ALA A 176 10.21 12.01 2.73
N ALA A 177 9.70 11.17 3.61
CA ALA A 177 10.38 9.96 4.07
C ALA A 177 9.42 8.77 4.12
N THR A 178 9.96 7.56 4.21
CA THR A 178 9.14 6.42 4.61
C THR A 178 8.80 6.53 6.09
N ILE A 179 7.66 5.95 6.52
CA ILE A 179 7.27 5.91 7.94
C ILE A 179 8.41 5.32 8.77
N HIS A 180 9.00 4.21 8.36
CA HIS A 180 10.13 3.57 9.04
C HIS A 180 11.32 4.53 9.22
N LYS A 181 11.68 5.27 8.15
CA LYS A 181 12.78 6.24 8.20
C LYS A 181 12.44 7.43 9.08
N ALA A 182 11.20 7.92 9.04
CA ALA A 182 10.74 9.02 9.90
C ALA A 182 10.80 8.62 11.38
N LEU A 183 10.42 7.40 11.71
CA LEU A 183 10.50 6.83 13.06
C LEU A 183 11.94 6.49 13.49
N ARG A 184 12.91 6.54 12.56
CA ARG A 184 14.28 6.03 12.74
C ARG A 184 14.27 4.59 13.27
N LYS A 185 13.41 3.76 12.67
CA LYS A 185 13.29 2.35 12.98
C LYS A 185 14.40 1.58 12.27
N ASN A 186 15.25 0.87 13.02
CA ASN A 186 16.23 -0.06 12.48
C ASN A 186 15.68 -1.49 12.59
N PRO A 187 15.29 -2.14 11.49
CA PRO A 187 14.74 -3.49 11.54
C PRO A 187 15.73 -4.54 12.03
N GLU A 188 17.05 -4.33 11.83
CA GLU A 188 18.11 -5.28 12.22
C GLU A 188 18.38 -5.24 13.72
N GLU A 189 18.17 -4.11 14.37
CA GLU A 189 18.45 -3.90 15.81
C GLU A 189 17.17 -3.90 16.65
N GLU A 190 15.98 -4.12 16.04
CA GLU A 190 14.65 -3.97 16.69
C GLU A 190 14.49 -2.63 17.43
N TYR A 191 15.26 -1.61 17.04
CA TYR A 191 15.29 -0.30 17.67
C TYR A 191 14.43 0.71 16.90
N THR A 192 13.66 1.48 17.65
CA THR A 192 12.88 2.63 17.14
C THR A 192 13.19 3.85 17.99
N PHE A 193 13.66 4.94 17.38
CA PHE A 193 14.05 6.15 18.11
C PHE A 193 12.85 6.97 18.57
N TYR A 194 11.88 7.18 17.69
CA TYR A 194 10.65 7.89 18.05
C TYR A 194 9.58 6.87 18.49
N THR A 195 9.14 7.02 19.74
CA THR A 195 8.26 6.11 20.47
C THR A 195 7.21 6.88 21.27
N ALA A 196 6.53 6.20 22.19
CA ALA A 196 5.60 6.84 23.12
C ALA A 196 6.32 7.86 24.05
N GLU A 197 7.56 7.60 24.42
CA GLU A 197 8.40 8.44 25.31
C GLU A 197 9.14 9.55 24.56
N ASN A 198 9.41 9.35 23.27
CA ASN A 198 10.13 10.29 22.43
C ASN A 198 9.34 10.60 21.16
N LYS A 199 8.55 11.66 21.18
CA LYS A 199 7.61 12.00 20.11
C LYS A 199 8.29 12.67 18.93
N LEU A 200 7.68 12.49 17.75
CA LEU A 200 8.05 13.23 16.54
C LEU A 200 7.85 14.74 16.75
N PRO A 201 8.86 15.57 16.43
CA PRO A 201 8.84 17.01 16.70
C PRO A 201 8.06 17.81 15.63
N TYR A 202 6.89 17.32 15.21
CA TYR A 202 6.10 17.95 14.15
C TYR A 202 4.71 18.29 14.67
N ARG A 203 4.09 19.30 14.04
CA ARG A 203 2.73 19.74 14.35
C ARG A 203 1.70 19.33 13.31
N LEU A 204 2.16 19.10 12.09
CA LEU A 204 1.35 18.56 10.99
C LEU A 204 2.09 17.38 10.37
N ILE A 205 1.45 16.23 10.32
CA ILE A 205 1.93 15.03 9.64
C ILE A 205 0.92 14.69 8.54
N ILE A 206 1.41 14.59 7.30
CA ILE A 206 0.61 14.11 6.16
C ILE A 206 1.15 12.76 5.75
N VAL A 207 0.27 11.77 5.75
CA VAL A 207 0.59 10.36 5.46
C VAL A 207 -0.06 10.01 4.14
N ASP A 208 0.74 9.93 3.07
CA ASP A 208 0.26 9.50 1.76
C ASP A 208 0.25 7.97 1.64
N GLU A 209 -0.54 7.43 0.70
CA GLU A 209 -0.76 5.99 0.49
C GLU A 209 -1.16 5.24 1.78
N SER A 210 -1.96 5.89 2.63
CA SER A 210 -2.35 5.35 3.95
C SER A 210 -3.16 4.06 3.87
N SER A 211 -3.80 3.76 2.74
CA SER A 211 -4.49 2.50 2.49
C SER A 211 -3.59 1.26 2.52
N MET A 212 -2.26 1.45 2.41
CA MET A 212 -1.27 0.37 2.49
C MET A 212 -0.74 0.10 3.91
N ILE A 213 -1.15 0.89 4.90
CA ILE A 213 -0.60 0.83 6.26
C ILE A 213 -1.38 -0.20 7.09
N ASP A 214 -0.68 -1.20 7.61
CA ASP A 214 -1.25 -2.21 8.52
C ASP A 214 -1.32 -1.72 9.98
N THR A 215 -1.95 -2.52 10.83
CA THR A 215 -2.12 -2.21 12.25
C THR A 215 -0.78 -2.01 12.97
N ALA A 216 0.26 -2.79 12.65
CA ALA A 216 1.54 -2.69 13.34
C ALA A 216 2.24 -1.37 13.02
N LEU A 217 2.29 -0.99 11.73
CA LEU A 217 2.92 0.26 11.30
C LEU A 217 2.11 1.49 11.72
N MET A 218 0.78 1.41 11.72
CA MET A 218 -0.10 2.47 12.23
C MET A 218 0.09 2.68 13.74
N TYR A 219 0.20 1.59 14.50
CA TYR A 219 0.49 1.64 15.92
C TYR A 219 1.82 2.35 16.19
N ASP A 220 2.90 1.96 15.50
CA ASP A 220 4.22 2.57 15.67
C ASP A 220 4.18 4.08 15.36
N LEU A 221 3.47 4.48 14.29
CA LEU A 221 3.31 5.88 13.91
C LEU A 221 2.54 6.68 14.97
N LEU A 222 1.40 6.19 15.43
CA LEU A 222 0.58 6.91 16.41
C LEU A 222 1.25 6.95 17.78
N CYS A 223 1.94 5.88 18.21
CA CYS A 223 2.77 5.90 19.42
C CYS A 223 3.82 7.01 19.39
N ALA A 224 4.45 7.24 18.25
CA ALA A 224 5.47 8.25 18.08
C ALA A 224 4.92 9.67 17.84
N THR A 225 3.63 9.81 17.58
CA THR A 225 3.00 11.10 17.27
C THR A 225 2.40 11.72 18.52
N ASP A 226 2.68 13.01 18.76
CA ASP A 226 2.03 13.75 19.83
C ASP A 226 0.52 13.77 19.64
N PRO A 227 -0.30 13.50 20.68
CA PRO A 227 -1.76 13.52 20.55
C PRO A 227 -2.35 14.86 20.08
N THR A 228 -1.63 15.96 20.26
CA THR A 228 -2.03 17.28 19.76
C THR A 228 -1.55 17.56 18.33
N CYS A 229 -0.73 16.69 17.74
CA CYS A 229 -0.27 16.83 16.36
C CYS A 229 -1.42 16.52 15.39
N LYS A 230 -1.66 17.42 14.43
CA LYS A 230 -2.57 17.16 13.31
C LYS A 230 -2.01 16.05 12.42
N VAL A 231 -2.82 15.02 12.17
CA VAL A 231 -2.48 13.95 11.23
C VAL A 231 -3.53 13.90 10.12
N ILE A 232 -3.08 13.94 8.87
CA ILE A 232 -3.95 13.79 7.69
C ILE A 232 -3.57 12.50 6.98
N PHE A 233 -4.51 11.55 6.93
CA PHE A 233 -4.34 10.28 6.24
C PHE A 233 -4.88 10.39 4.82
N VAL A 234 -4.02 10.27 3.82
CA VAL A 234 -4.38 10.33 2.40
C VAL A 234 -4.24 8.96 1.78
N GLY A 235 -5.26 8.49 1.06
CA GLY A 235 -5.22 7.15 0.48
C GLY A 235 -6.31 6.91 -0.56
N ASP A 236 -6.35 5.70 -1.07
CA ASP A 236 -7.38 5.23 -1.99
C ASP A 236 -8.11 4.04 -1.39
N HIS A 237 -9.36 4.23 -1.01
CA HIS A 237 -10.19 3.20 -0.38
C HIS A 237 -10.62 2.09 -1.34
N ASN A 238 -10.34 2.23 -2.63
CA ASN A 238 -10.66 1.23 -3.65
C ASN A 238 -9.48 0.31 -3.96
N GLN A 239 -8.25 0.70 -3.58
CA GLN A 239 -7.06 -0.14 -3.77
C GLN A 239 -7.04 -1.33 -2.83
N LEU A 240 -6.04 -2.21 -3.06
CA LEU A 240 -5.77 -3.35 -2.20
C LEU A 240 -5.59 -2.90 -0.75
N TYR A 241 -6.04 -3.75 0.14
CA TYR A 241 -5.79 -3.59 1.57
C TYR A 241 -4.30 -3.83 1.93
N PRO A 242 -3.83 -3.46 3.12
CA PRO A 242 -2.47 -3.76 3.56
C PRO A 242 -2.14 -5.25 3.48
N VAL A 243 -0.88 -5.60 3.24
CA VAL A 243 -0.44 -7.00 3.25
C VAL A 243 -0.39 -7.57 4.67
N GLY A 244 -0.12 -6.72 5.67
CA GLY A 244 -0.10 -7.07 7.09
C GLY A 244 -1.49 -7.17 7.71
N TYR A 245 -1.53 -7.25 9.03
CA TYR A 245 -2.78 -7.38 9.79
C TYR A 245 -3.56 -6.07 9.88
N GLY A 246 -4.88 -6.17 9.76
CA GLY A 246 -5.81 -5.06 9.96
C GLY A 246 -5.81 -4.03 8.83
N GLU A 247 -6.72 -3.09 8.94
CA GLU A 247 -7.01 -2.09 7.92
C GLU A 247 -7.34 -0.72 8.53
N PRO A 248 -6.41 -0.12 9.31
CA PRO A 248 -6.69 1.07 10.13
C PRO A 248 -7.23 2.25 9.31
N PHE A 249 -6.75 2.45 8.08
CA PHE A 249 -7.23 3.51 7.21
C PHE A 249 -8.73 3.42 6.95
N PHE A 250 -9.24 2.20 6.74
CA PHE A 250 -10.67 1.97 6.49
C PHE A 250 -11.50 2.10 7.77
N ASP A 251 -10.93 1.78 8.93
CA ASP A 251 -11.58 2.02 10.20
C ASP A 251 -11.64 3.51 10.53
N PHE A 252 -10.59 4.27 10.23
CA PHE A 252 -10.59 5.73 10.35
C PHE A 252 -11.65 6.40 9.48
N MET A 253 -11.94 5.86 8.31
CA MET A 253 -13.03 6.37 7.47
C MET A 253 -14.43 6.25 8.11
N LYS A 254 -14.59 5.40 9.13
CA LYS A 254 -15.84 5.25 9.90
C LYS A 254 -15.89 6.15 11.13
N GLU A 255 -14.73 6.56 11.66
CA GLU A 255 -14.59 7.24 12.95
C GLU A 255 -14.18 8.71 12.86
N LEU A 256 -13.52 9.11 11.76
CA LEU A 256 -12.97 10.45 11.54
C LEU A 256 -13.73 11.19 10.43
N GLU A 257 -13.49 12.49 10.33
CA GLU A 257 -13.95 13.29 9.20
C GLU A 257 -13.29 12.81 7.91
N VAL A 258 -14.10 12.62 6.85
CA VAL A 258 -13.66 12.07 5.56
C VAL A 258 -13.96 13.04 4.43
N TYR A 259 -12.91 13.48 3.74
CA TYR A 259 -12.99 14.25 2.51
C TYR A 259 -12.83 13.31 1.33
N ARG A 260 -13.88 13.21 0.48
CA ARG A 260 -13.88 12.35 -0.71
C ARG A 260 -13.60 13.18 -1.94
N LEU A 261 -12.65 12.67 -2.76
CA LEU A 261 -12.31 13.23 -4.06
C LEU A 261 -12.82 12.26 -5.12
N GLU A 262 -13.79 12.69 -5.90
CA GLU A 262 -14.49 11.84 -6.87
C GLU A 262 -14.25 12.31 -8.32
N ILE A 263 -13.97 13.61 -8.52
CA ILE A 263 -13.74 14.19 -9.83
C ILE A 263 -12.39 13.76 -10.37
N ASN A 264 -12.40 13.03 -11.48
CA ASN A 264 -11.21 12.48 -12.08
C ASN A 264 -10.67 13.41 -13.17
N HIS A 265 -9.44 13.90 -13.00
CA HIS A 265 -8.78 14.78 -13.95
C HIS A 265 -8.10 14.03 -15.11
N ARG A 266 -7.72 12.76 -14.93
CA ARG A 266 -7.12 11.93 -15.98
C ARG A 266 -8.10 11.50 -17.08
N GLN A 267 -9.41 11.53 -16.83
CA GLN A 267 -10.39 11.24 -17.88
C GLN A 267 -10.34 12.24 -19.05
N LYS A 268 -9.74 13.41 -18.83
CA LYS A 268 -9.48 14.38 -19.91
C LYS A 268 -8.37 13.95 -20.89
N GLU A 269 -7.60 12.90 -20.55
CA GLU A 269 -6.47 12.41 -21.35
C GLU A 269 -6.85 11.32 -22.39
N GLY A 270 -8.13 11.03 -22.57
CA GLY A 270 -8.62 10.26 -23.71
C GLY A 270 -8.45 8.73 -23.62
N THR A 271 -8.23 8.15 -22.42
CA THR A 271 -8.16 6.69 -22.26
C THR A 271 -9.34 6.13 -21.48
N ASP A 272 -9.77 4.89 -21.85
CA ASP A 272 -10.88 4.20 -21.18
C ASP A 272 -10.42 3.39 -19.94
N ILE A 273 -9.14 3.48 -19.56
CA ILE A 273 -8.55 2.72 -18.44
C ILE A 273 -9.28 3.02 -17.13
N LEU A 274 -9.42 4.30 -16.81
CA LEU A 274 -10.04 4.71 -15.53
C LEU A 274 -11.54 4.45 -15.50
N GLN A 275 -12.21 4.55 -16.66
CA GLN A 275 -13.62 4.18 -16.76
C GLN A 275 -13.79 2.69 -16.50
N ASN A 276 -12.93 1.83 -17.09
CA ASN A 276 -12.95 0.40 -16.82
C ASN A 276 -12.57 0.07 -15.36
N ALA A 277 -11.63 0.78 -14.74
CA ALA A 277 -11.34 0.64 -13.32
C ALA A 277 -12.58 0.95 -12.45
N ASN A 278 -13.33 2.02 -12.78
CA ASN A 278 -14.59 2.33 -12.10
C ASN A 278 -15.68 1.29 -12.39
N ASN A 279 -15.74 0.75 -13.61
CA ASN A 279 -16.67 -0.34 -13.95
C ASN A 279 -16.41 -1.58 -13.08
N VAL A 280 -15.14 -1.94 -12.82
CA VAL A 280 -14.77 -3.02 -11.89
C VAL A 280 -15.38 -2.80 -10.51
N LEU A 281 -15.26 -1.59 -9.95
CA LEU A 281 -15.80 -1.28 -8.63
C LEU A 281 -17.33 -1.36 -8.57
N GLN A 282 -17.99 -1.00 -9.69
CA GLN A 282 -19.44 -1.01 -9.84
C GLN A 282 -19.98 -2.34 -10.36
N GLU A 283 -19.12 -3.35 -10.54
CA GLU A 283 -19.46 -4.67 -11.10
C GLU A 283 -20.13 -4.57 -12.49
N LYS A 284 -19.73 -3.57 -13.26
CA LYS A 284 -20.15 -3.36 -14.65
C LYS A 284 -19.20 -4.03 -15.62
N PRO A 285 -19.68 -4.42 -16.83
CA PRO A 285 -18.83 -5.00 -17.85
C PRO A 285 -17.69 -4.07 -18.27
N LEU A 286 -16.51 -4.65 -18.47
CA LEU A 286 -15.36 -3.98 -19.07
C LEU A 286 -15.57 -3.89 -20.59
N ARG A 287 -14.99 -2.88 -21.22
CA ARG A 287 -15.11 -2.64 -22.67
C ARG A 287 -13.76 -2.25 -23.26
N ASN A 288 -13.42 -2.87 -24.39
CA ASN A 288 -12.27 -2.44 -25.18
C ASN A 288 -12.47 -1.01 -25.68
N GLY A 289 -11.41 -0.22 -25.70
CA GLY A 289 -11.46 1.18 -26.08
C GLY A 289 -10.09 1.84 -26.13
N ALA A 290 -10.06 3.16 -26.09
CA ALA A 290 -8.82 3.91 -26.19
C ALA A 290 -7.87 3.58 -25.02
N GLY A 291 -6.67 3.04 -25.33
CA GLY A 291 -5.67 2.67 -24.34
C GLY A 291 -6.03 1.45 -23.48
N PHE A 292 -7.16 0.80 -23.70
CA PHE A 292 -7.59 -0.38 -22.94
C PHE A 292 -7.99 -1.53 -23.86
N HIS A 293 -7.31 -2.67 -23.72
CA HIS A 293 -7.62 -3.92 -24.41
C HIS A 293 -7.87 -5.04 -23.41
N MET A 294 -8.87 -5.88 -23.66
CA MET A 294 -9.18 -7.05 -22.85
C MET A 294 -9.49 -8.24 -23.74
N GLU A 295 -8.91 -9.41 -23.43
CA GLU A 295 -9.08 -10.62 -24.18
C GLU A 295 -9.03 -11.87 -23.30
N LEU A 296 -9.69 -12.96 -23.73
CA LEU A 296 -9.58 -14.30 -23.16
C LEU A 296 -8.62 -15.13 -24.02
N ILE A 297 -7.58 -15.68 -23.42
CA ILE A 297 -6.51 -16.42 -24.10
C ILE A 297 -6.29 -17.80 -23.50
N GLY A 298 -5.60 -18.66 -24.22
CA GLY A 298 -5.00 -19.88 -23.67
C GLY A 298 -3.75 -19.58 -22.85
N PHE A 299 -3.36 -20.47 -21.94
CA PHE A 299 -2.12 -20.30 -21.17
C PHE A 299 -0.88 -20.25 -22.08
N ASP A 300 -0.88 -21.03 -23.15
CA ASP A 300 0.24 -21.12 -24.11
C ASP A 300 0.44 -19.81 -24.90
N ASP A 301 -0.60 -18.99 -25.07
CA ASP A 301 -0.54 -17.72 -25.79
C ASP A 301 0.25 -16.64 -25.02
N ILE A 302 0.44 -16.81 -23.70
CA ILE A 302 1.17 -15.86 -22.84
C ILE A 302 2.58 -15.63 -23.40
N GLY A 303 3.25 -16.70 -23.88
CA GLY A 303 4.60 -16.62 -24.46
C GLY A 303 4.67 -15.67 -25.64
N GLU A 304 3.71 -15.72 -26.57
CA GLU A 304 3.66 -14.87 -27.75
C GLU A 304 3.40 -13.39 -27.36
N ILE A 305 2.47 -13.16 -26.46
CA ILE A 305 2.11 -11.82 -25.99
C ILE A 305 3.31 -11.12 -25.33
N ILE A 306 4.03 -11.82 -24.45
CA ILE A 306 5.18 -11.22 -23.74
C ILE A 306 6.37 -10.93 -24.66
N MET A 307 6.49 -11.63 -25.78
CA MET A 307 7.55 -11.36 -26.80
C MET A 307 7.35 -10.04 -27.51
N THR A 308 6.13 -9.52 -27.60
CA THR A 308 5.85 -8.19 -28.17
C THR A 308 6.15 -7.05 -27.18
N ASN A 309 6.65 -7.39 -25.99
CA ASN A 309 6.91 -6.47 -24.91
C ASN A 309 8.13 -5.57 -25.18
N ASN A 310 8.07 -4.32 -24.74
CA ASN A 310 9.18 -3.38 -24.77
C ASN A 310 9.63 -2.99 -23.34
N GLU A 311 10.73 -2.24 -23.22
CA GLU A 311 11.32 -1.87 -21.93
C GLU A 311 10.37 -1.03 -21.05
N ASP A 312 9.46 -0.26 -21.66
CA ASP A 312 8.50 0.61 -20.96
C ASP A 312 7.26 -0.14 -20.44
N THR A 313 7.09 -1.43 -20.80
CA THR A 313 5.97 -2.24 -20.37
C THR A 313 6.23 -2.91 -19.04
N GLN A 314 5.25 -2.88 -18.13
CA GLN A 314 5.28 -3.63 -16.88
C GLN A 314 4.23 -4.75 -16.92
N ILE A 315 4.68 -5.98 -16.73
CA ILE A 315 3.80 -7.15 -16.64
C ILE A 315 3.39 -7.36 -15.19
N LEU A 316 2.10 -7.60 -14.96
CA LEU A 316 1.53 -7.83 -13.65
C LEU A 316 0.74 -9.15 -13.63
N SER A 317 0.85 -9.90 -12.55
CA SER A 317 -0.08 -10.99 -12.25
C SER A 317 -0.33 -11.10 -10.74
N PRO A 318 -1.36 -11.82 -10.29
CA PRO A 318 -1.58 -12.06 -8.87
C PRO A 318 -0.56 -13.03 -8.27
N TYR A 319 0.13 -13.85 -9.09
CA TYR A 319 0.89 -15.02 -8.64
C TYR A 319 2.40 -14.93 -8.88
N ASN A 320 3.18 -15.25 -7.86
CA ASN A 320 4.64 -15.29 -7.96
C ASN A 320 5.13 -16.36 -8.94
N ASN A 321 4.44 -17.52 -9.06
CA ASN A 321 4.87 -18.60 -9.94
C ASN A 321 4.84 -18.18 -11.41
N LEU A 322 3.75 -17.58 -11.87
CA LEU A 322 3.65 -17.07 -13.24
C LEU A 322 4.69 -15.96 -13.49
N ASN A 323 4.84 -15.03 -12.55
CA ASN A 323 5.85 -13.97 -12.66
C ASN A 323 7.27 -14.53 -12.75
N ALA A 324 7.60 -15.61 -12.00
CA ALA A 324 8.90 -16.26 -12.07
C ALA A 324 9.15 -16.90 -13.45
N GLN A 325 8.13 -17.55 -14.03
CA GLN A 325 8.20 -18.13 -15.38
C GLN A 325 8.41 -17.06 -16.44
N ILE A 326 7.63 -15.97 -16.40
CA ILE A 326 7.77 -14.84 -17.34
C ILE A 326 9.16 -14.19 -17.19
N ASN A 327 9.63 -13.97 -15.97
CA ASN A 327 10.94 -13.39 -15.71
C ASN A 327 12.07 -14.27 -16.23
N ALA A 328 11.99 -15.60 -16.05
CA ALA A 328 12.95 -16.54 -16.57
C ALA A 328 12.96 -16.58 -18.12
N TYR A 329 11.81 -16.45 -18.73
CA TYR A 329 11.65 -16.45 -20.18
C TYR A 329 12.21 -15.16 -20.83
N LEU A 330 11.97 -14.00 -20.23
CA LEU A 330 12.38 -12.69 -20.75
C LEU A 330 13.82 -12.30 -20.37
N LYS A 331 14.44 -13.03 -19.45
CA LYS A 331 15.80 -12.75 -18.97
C LYS A 331 16.81 -12.77 -20.12
N LYS A 332 17.73 -11.80 -20.12
CA LYS A 332 18.80 -11.69 -21.11
C LYS A 332 19.98 -12.60 -20.71
N GLY A 333 20.35 -13.56 -21.56
CA GLY A 333 21.51 -14.43 -21.35
C GLY A 333 21.41 -15.42 -20.18
N GLU A 334 22.52 -16.08 -19.83
CA GLU A 334 22.56 -17.23 -18.91
C GLU A 334 22.90 -16.86 -17.45
N ALA A 335 23.63 -15.77 -17.21
CA ALA A 335 24.01 -15.35 -15.87
C ALA A 335 22.77 -14.94 -15.05
N ASP A 336 22.88 -14.89 -13.70
CA ASP A 336 21.76 -14.49 -12.83
C ASP A 336 21.15 -13.15 -13.25
N PHE A 337 22.04 -12.18 -13.58
CA PHE A 337 21.66 -10.90 -14.19
C PHE A 337 22.56 -10.61 -15.37
N ASN A 338 22.03 -9.96 -16.39
CA ASN A 338 22.72 -9.58 -17.60
C ASN A 338 22.43 -8.11 -17.92
N VAL A 339 23.30 -7.48 -18.72
CA VAL A 339 23.05 -6.12 -19.22
C VAL A 339 21.76 -6.13 -20.05
N GLY A 340 20.88 -5.17 -19.79
CA GLY A 340 19.56 -5.07 -20.37
C GLY A 340 18.45 -5.81 -19.59
N ASP A 341 18.78 -6.52 -18.50
CA ASP A 341 17.74 -7.12 -17.64
C ASP A 341 16.97 -6.04 -16.88
N LYS A 342 15.65 -6.20 -16.82
CA LYS A 342 14.77 -5.42 -15.96
C LYS A 342 14.76 -6.01 -14.57
N VAL A 343 15.13 -5.19 -13.59
CA VAL A 343 15.33 -5.62 -12.21
C VAL A 343 14.58 -4.72 -11.23
N MET A 344 14.34 -5.25 -10.02
CA MET A 344 13.75 -4.49 -8.93
C MET A 344 14.56 -4.73 -7.66
N THR A 345 14.77 -3.68 -6.88
CA THR A 345 15.37 -3.77 -5.56
C THR A 345 14.34 -4.22 -4.52
N VAL A 346 14.77 -5.08 -3.58
CA VAL A 346 13.88 -5.65 -2.54
C VAL A 346 14.24 -5.21 -1.12
N LYS A 347 15.23 -4.33 -0.97
CA LYS A 347 15.62 -3.72 0.31
C LYS A 347 15.71 -2.20 0.21
N ASN A 348 15.66 -1.53 1.37
CA ASN A 348 15.90 -0.10 1.47
C ASN A 348 17.35 0.18 1.88
N THR A 349 18.04 1.05 1.14
CA THR A 349 19.38 1.53 1.44
C THR A 349 19.44 3.06 1.33
N LYS A 350 20.63 3.64 1.48
CA LYS A 350 20.83 5.09 1.19
C LYS A 350 20.76 5.40 -0.30
N LYS A 351 20.96 4.41 -1.19
CA LYS A 351 21.08 4.57 -2.65
C LYS A 351 19.80 4.19 -3.40
N TYR A 352 19.05 3.21 -2.90
CA TYR A 352 17.82 2.70 -3.52
C TYR A 352 16.81 2.29 -2.48
N CYS A 353 15.55 2.21 -2.89
CA CYS A 353 14.44 1.81 -2.04
C CYS A 353 13.84 0.48 -2.51
N ASN A 354 13.24 -0.27 -1.59
CA ASN A 354 12.46 -1.45 -1.94
C ASN A 354 11.36 -1.10 -2.96
N GLY A 355 11.30 -1.85 -4.06
CA GLY A 355 10.36 -1.63 -5.16
C GLY A 355 10.86 -0.70 -6.26
N ASP A 356 12.08 -0.17 -6.19
CA ASP A 356 12.67 0.57 -7.31
C ASP A 356 12.94 -0.37 -8.47
N ILE A 357 12.42 -0.03 -9.65
CA ILE A 357 12.59 -0.80 -10.88
C ILE A 357 13.58 -0.06 -11.79
N GLY A 358 14.47 -0.80 -12.41
CA GLY A 358 15.45 -0.25 -13.33
C GLY A 358 15.97 -1.29 -14.31
N ILE A 359 16.86 -0.84 -15.18
CA ILE A 359 17.52 -1.66 -16.19
C ILE A 359 19.01 -1.81 -15.84
N VAL A 360 19.54 -3.01 -15.94
CA VAL A 360 20.96 -3.27 -15.75
C VAL A 360 21.75 -2.68 -16.92
N THR A 361 22.57 -1.67 -16.65
CA THR A 361 23.37 -0.99 -17.68
C THR A 361 24.80 -1.51 -17.80
N LYS A 362 25.40 -1.98 -16.67
CA LYS A 362 26.78 -2.50 -16.62
C LYS A 362 26.92 -3.60 -15.58
N ILE A 363 27.82 -4.53 -15.84
CA ILE A 363 28.29 -5.53 -14.85
C ILE A 363 29.82 -5.55 -14.94
N ASN A 364 30.48 -5.26 -13.82
CA ASN A 364 31.94 -5.26 -13.81
C ASN A 364 32.51 -6.62 -13.37
N GLY A 365 33.81 -6.85 -13.62
CA GLY A 365 34.49 -8.10 -13.27
C GLY A 365 34.60 -8.40 -11.76
N LYS A 366 34.22 -7.45 -10.89
CA LYS A 366 34.13 -7.64 -9.42
C LYS A 366 32.70 -7.95 -8.96
N GLY A 367 31.77 -8.17 -9.90
CA GLY A 367 30.38 -8.51 -9.62
C GLY A 367 29.49 -7.33 -9.18
N THR A 368 29.95 -6.09 -9.32
CA THR A 368 29.07 -4.91 -9.13
C THR A 368 28.15 -4.78 -10.34
N ILE A 369 26.86 -4.62 -10.08
CA ILE A 369 25.80 -4.42 -11.06
C ILE A 369 25.39 -2.95 -11.01
N THR A 370 25.54 -2.21 -12.12
CA THR A 370 25.02 -0.86 -12.26
C THR A 370 23.61 -0.94 -12.85
N VAL A 371 22.65 -0.34 -12.17
CA VAL A 371 21.23 -0.31 -12.56
C VAL A 371 20.83 1.15 -12.78
N GLU A 372 20.23 1.46 -13.90
CA GLU A 372 19.60 2.75 -14.14
C GLU A 372 18.19 2.74 -13.53
N ILE A 373 17.97 3.58 -12.52
CA ILE A 373 16.70 3.75 -11.80
C ILE A 373 16.30 5.22 -11.90
N ASP A 374 15.13 5.52 -12.47
CA ASP A 374 14.62 6.89 -12.65
C ASP A 374 15.66 7.85 -13.28
N GLY A 375 16.39 7.36 -14.32
CA GLY A 375 17.43 8.12 -15.03
C GLY A 375 18.74 8.31 -14.27
N LYS A 376 18.95 7.60 -13.16
CA LYS A 376 20.19 7.65 -12.35
C LYS A 376 20.86 6.29 -12.29
N GLU A 377 22.17 6.26 -12.51
CA GLU A 377 22.95 5.05 -12.31
C GLU A 377 23.17 4.77 -10.81
N VAL A 378 22.86 3.57 -10.37
CA VAL A 378 23.03 3.08 -9.00
C VAL A 378 23.87 1.80 -9.01
N ASP A 379 25.00 1.83 -8.31
CA ASP A 379 25.88 0.67 -8.18
C ASP A 379 25.44 -0.20 -7.00
N ILE A 380 25.14 -1.45 -7.32
CA ILE A 380 24.79 -2.52 -6.37
C ILE A 380 25.98 -3.47 -6.33
N THR A 381 26.68 -3.51 -5.19
CA THR A 381 27.89 -4.32 -5.02
C THR A 381 27.56 -5.80 -4.91
N ALA A 382 28.55 -6.66 -5.10
CA ALA A 382 28.37 -8.11 -5.00
C ALA A 382 27.78 -8.54 -3.62
N ALA A 383 28.12 -7.85 -2.54
CA ALA A 383 27.56 -8.09 -1.20
C ALA A 383 26.06 -7.78 -1.07
N HIS A 384 25.51 -6.99 -1.97
CA HIS A 384 24.11 -6.59 -2.02
C HIS A 384 23.35 -7.18 -3.22
N ARG A 385 23.93 -8.22 -3.86
CA ARG A 385 23.34 -8.86 -5.05
C ARG A 385 21.96 -9.47 -4.75
N GLU A 386 21.76 -9.98 -3.54
CA GLU A 386 20.48 -10.51 -3.07
C GLU A 386 19.38 -9.45 -2.95
N ASP A 387 19.74 -8.16 -2.98
CA ASP A 387 18.79 -7.05 -2.98
C ASP A 387 18.13 -6.84 -4.35
N LEU A 388 18.57 -7.57 -5.39
CA LEU A 388 18.02 -7.52 -6.75
C LEU A 388 17.21 -8.77 -7.08
N VAL A 389 16.10 -8.55 -7.78
CA VAL A 389 15.30 -9.60 -8.44
C VAL A 389 14.93 -9.17 -9.84
N LEU A 390 14.72 -10.13 -10.75
CA LEU A 390 14.16 -9.83 -12.07
C LEU A 390 12.74 -9.26 -11.92
N ALA A 391 12.38 -8.30 -12.76
CA ALA A 391 11.15 -7.51 -12.62
C ALA A 391 10.44 -7.21 -13.95
N TYR A 392 10.62 -8.00 -14.98
CA TYR A 392 9.79 -7.94 -16.19
C TYR A 392 8.32 -8.16 -15.81
N ALA A 393 8.07 -9.17 -14.94
CA ALA A 393 6.77 -9.43 -14.33
C ALA A 393 6.88 -9.37 -12.80
N ILE A 394 5.94 -8.68 -12.15
CA ILE A 394 5.84 -8.56 -10.70
C ILE A 394 4.39 -8.76 -10.24
N THR A 395 4.18 -9.00 -8.94
CA THR A 395 2.81 -9.09 -8.44
C THR A 395 2.14 -7.71 -8.40
N ILE A 396 0.81 -7.72 -8.54
CA ILE A 396 -0.02 -6.50 -8.41
C ILE A 396 0.27 -5.78 -7.08
N HIS A 397 0.48 -6.53 -6.00
CA HIS A 397 0.85 -5.97 -4.69
C HIS A 397 2.19 -5.20 -4.73
N LYS A 398 3.21 -5.74 -5.41
CA LYS A 398 4.50 -5.06 -5.53
C LYS A 398 4.45 -3.80 -6.39
N MET A 399 3.45 -3.69 -7.27
CA MET A 399 3.25 -2.50 -8.09
C MET A 399 2.48 -1.38 -7.37
N GLN A 400 1.96 -1.61 -6.14
CA GLN A 400 1.28 -0.55 -5.36
C GLN A 400 2.21 0.65 -5.14
N GLY A 401 1.66 1.87 -5.23
CA GLY A 401 2.43 3.12 -5.18
C GLY A 401 3.27 3.41 -6.42
N SER A 402 3.24 2.53 -7.44
CA SER A 402 3.97 2.67 -8.71
C SER A 402 3.01 2.77 -9.89
N GLU A 403 3.50 3.32 -11.01
CA GLU A 403 2.78 3.42 -12.28
C GLU A 403 3.76 3.14 -13.42
N ALA A 404 3.26 2.66 -14.57
CA ALA A 404 4.02 2.48 -15.80
C ALA A 404 3.23 3.04 -17.00
N GLU A 405 3.91 3.39 -18.07
CA GLU A 405 3.27 3.89 -19.29
C GLU A 405 2.34 2.82 -19.88
N ARG A 406 2.86 1.61 -20.08
CA ARG A 406 2.12 0.43 -20.55
C ARG A 406 2.13 -0.65 -19.50
N VAL A 407 0.97 -1.26 -19.24
CA VAL A 407 0.81 -2.39 -18.31
C VAL A 407 0.11 -3.55 -19.01
N ILE A 408 0.66 -4.74 -18.87
CA ILE A 408 0.02 -6.00 -19.25
C ILE A 408 -0.37 -6.74 -17.97
N VAL A 409 -1.60 -7.17 -17.85
CA VAL A 409 -2.12 -7.88 -16.68
C VAL A 409 -2.59 -9.26 -17.09
N PHE A 410 -2.02 -10.31 -16.50
CA PHE A 410 -2.48 -11.69 -16.67
C PHE A 410 -3.25 -12.15 -15.44
N ILE A 411 -4.48 -12.59 -15.62
CA ILE A 411 -5.36 -13.09 -14.56
C ILE A 411 -5.95 -14.44 -14.97
N PRO A 412 -5.88 -15.48 -14.13
CA PRO A 412 -6.58 -16.73 -14.40
C PRO A 412 -8.09 -16.46 -14.49
N LYS A 413 -8.75 -17.08 -15.47
CA LYS A 413 -10.20 -17.03 -15.60
C LYS A 413 -10.84 -17.70 -14.36
N ASP A 414 -11.90 -17.10 -13.84
CA ASP A 414 -12.68 -17.62 -12.72
C ASP A 414 -11.91 -17.78 -11.39
N ASP A 415 -10.81 -17.04 -11.22
CA ASP A 415 -10.02 -17.08 -10.00
C ASP A 415 -10.71 -16.35 -8.84
N ARG A 416 -11.02 -17.10 -7.77
CA ARG A 416 -11.68 -16.59 -6.57
C ARG A 416 -10.80 -15.69 -5.69
N LEU A 417 -9.47 -15.65 -5.91
CA LEU A 417 -8.55 -14.80 -5.16
C LEU A 417 -8.44 -13.40 -5.76
N VAL A 418 -8.84 -13.23 -7.00
CA VAL A 418 -8.84 -11.94 -7.69
C VAL A 418 -10.15 -11.22 -7.40
N ASP A 419 -10.13 -10.39 -6.37
CA ASP A 419 -11.26 -9.54 -6.04
C ASP A 419 -11.25 -8.22 -6.85
N LYS A 420 -12.35 -7.48 -6.78
CA LYS A 420 -12.50 -6.20 -7.48
C LYS A 420 -11.43 -5.16 -7.11
N ARG A 421 -10.89 -5.20 -5.87
CA ARG A 421 -9.82 -4.28 -5.44
C ARG A 421 -8.50 -4.62 -6.11
N MET A 422 -8.18 -5.90 -6.23
CA MET A 422 -6.99 -6.35 -6.93
C MET A 422 -7.04 -5.94 -8.40
N LEU A 423 -8.16 -6.18 -9.05
CA LEU A 423 -8.35 -5.80 -10.45
C LEU A 423 -8.30 -4.27 -10.61
N TYR A 424 -9.04 -3.51 -9.79
CA TYR A 424 -8.96 -2.05 -9.77
C TYR A 424 -7.53 -1.54 -9.58
N THR A 425 -6.80 -2.12 -8.62
CA THR A 425 -5.40 -1.74 -8.35
C THR A 425 -4.52 -2.00 -9.57
N ALA A 426 -4.69 -3.15 -10.24
CA ALA A 426 -3.93 -3.49 -11.45
C ALA A 426 -4.22 -2.50 -12.59
N LEU A 427 -5.49 -2.23 -12.86
CA LEU A 427 -5.90 -1.33 -13.94
C LEU A 427 -5.37 0.09 -13.73
N THR A 428 -5.40 0.57 -12.49
CA THR A 428 -4.94 1.93 -12.15
C THR A 428 -3.42 2.10 -12.15
N ARG A 429 -2.65 1.05 -12.46
CA ARG A 429 -1.18 1.13 -12.60
C ARG A 429 -0.74 1.68 -13.96
N ALA A 430 -1.58 1.56 -14.98
CA ALA A 430 -1.28 2.07 -16.31
C ALA A 430 -1.56 3.57 -16.43
N LYS A 431 -0.67 4.29 -17.12
CA LYS A 431 -0.87 5.70 -17.45
C LYS A 431 -1.55 5.88 -18.80
N SER A 432 -1.08 5.17 -19.83
CA SER A 432 -1.53 5.39 -21.22
C SER A 432 -2.09 4.14 -21.90
N GLN A 433 -1.56 2.95 -21.60
CA GLN A 433 -1.97 1.71 -22.24
C GLN A 433 -2.08 0.56 -21.25
N LEU A 434 -3.17 -0.18 -21.32
CA LEU A 434 -3.43 -1.37 -20.50
C LEU A 434 -3.99 -2.50 -21.34
N GLU A 435 -3.36 -3.66 -21.21
CA GLU A 435 -3.85 -4.91 -21.77
C GLU A 435 -4.15 -5.89 -20.64
N LEU A 436 -5.39 -6.36 -20.58
CA LEU A 436 -5.87 -7.31 -19.59
C LEU A 436 -6.18 -8.64 -20.26
N TYR A 437 -5.44 -9.65 -19.93
CA TYR A 437 -5.63 -11.00 -20.44
C TYR A 437 -6.16 -11.92 -19.34
N TYR A 438 -7.36 -12.43 -19.54
CA TYR A 438 -7.84 -13.57 -18.78
C TYR A 438 -7.35 -14.84 -19.46
N TYR A 439 -6.71 -15.75 -18.73
CA TYR A 439 -6.21 -16.99 -19.30
C TYR A 439 -6.86 -18.23 -18.68
N THR A 440 -7.03 -19.27 -19.50
CA THR A 440 -7.48 -20.59 -19.06
C THR A 440 -6.28 -21.49 -18.83
N THR A 441 -6.34 -22.34 -17.80
CA THR A 441 -5.29 -23.32 -17.46
C THR A 441 -5.54 -24.68 -18.12
N GLU A 442 -6.57 -24.80 -18.97
CA GLU A 442 -6.91 -25.99 -19.76
C GLU A 442 -6.49 -25.82 -21.21
#